data_7affe54fb93e331161454f93354f0915
#
_entry.id   7affe54fb93e331161454f93354f0915
#
_cell.length_a   1.000
_cell.length_b   1.000
_cell.length_c   1.000
_cell.angle_alpha   90.00
_cell.angle_beta   90.00
_cell.angle_gamma   90.00
#
_symmetry.space_group_name_H-M   'P 1'
#
loop_
_entity.id
_entity.type
_entity.pdbx_description
1 polymer ?
#
loop_
_entity_poly.entity_id
_entity_poly.type
_entity_poly.pdbx_seq_one_letter_code
_entity_poly.pdbx_strand_id
1 'polypeptide(L)'
;AGARADPEATRRLVAYAAPGAGRWLQATPSKTLDKNLSNEELSTALKLQLGVDVYEGDGVCSFCGAVSDRKGVHARSCTCGGDTEQRHNAQRDATYAFCRRGNLRARLEVEGLLAEPGAPDGRRPADVLVCAELGPPTAAERDGARPARRHAIDFKVVNPLGVSRASREGGGARPEPLEAARAYAAEAKGRLAARCEEAGIRYHVVALEATGGVEDREALPLLHRIAAAVAAAEDKEVAAAKAELLERLSLELVRSAAQAVLRRAPKT
;
A
#
# COMPACT_ATOMS: atom_id res chain seq x y z
N ALA A 1 31.86 20.02 -16.89
CA ALA A 1 31.56 19.38 -15.63
C ALA A 1 30.05 19.07 -15.63
N GLY A 2 29.65 17.78 -15.86
CA GLY A 2 28.26 17.38 -15.80
C GLY A 2 27.78 17.45 -14.35
N ALA A 3 26.70 18.18 -14.10
CA ALA A 3 26.07 18.22 -12.81
C ALA A 3 25.66 16.78 -12.42
N ARG A 4 26.18 16.24 -11.33
CA ARG A 4 25.71 14.97 -10.77
C ARG A 4 24.25 15.17 -10.40
N ALA A 5 23.39 14.32 -10.95
CA ALA A 5 21.97 14.33 -10.57
C ALA A 5 21.85 14.13 -9.06
N ASP A 6 21.01 14.93 -8.41
CA ASP A 6 20.71 14.80 -6.98
C ASP A 6 20.14 13.40 -6.70
N PRO A 7 20.79 12.58 -5.84
CA PRO A 7 20.33 11.22 -5.58
C PRO A 7 18.92 11.15 -4.96
N GLU A 8 18.53 12.16 -4.19
CA GLU A 8 17.18 12.24 -3.60
C GLU A 8 16.13 12.54 -4.66
N ALA A 9 16.40 13.52 -5.53
CA ALA A 9 15.54 13.85 -6.66
C ALA A 9 15.39 12.65 -7.60
N THR A 10 16.48 11.92 -7.86
CA THR A 10 16.46 10.71 -8.71
C THR A 10 15.57 9.63 -8.08
N ARG A 11 15.73 9.31 -6.79
CA ARG A 11 14.89 8.33 -6.09
C ARG A 11 13.42 8.72 -6.13
N ARG A 12 13.13 9.99 -5.90
CA ARG A 12 11.76 10.51 -5.96
C ARG A 12 11.16 10.33 -7.37
N LEU A 13 11.86 10.71 -8.42
CA LEU A 13 11.39 10.54 -9.80
C LEU A 13 11.12 9.06 -10.12
N VAL A 14 12.00 8.16 -9.71
CA VAL A 14 11.82 6.72 -9.89
C VAL A 14 10.60 6.21 -9.14
N ALA A 15 10.40 6.61 -7.89
CA ALA A 15 9.26 6.18 -7.09
C ALA A 15 7.91 6.69 -7.67
N TYR A 16 7.87 7.92 -8.18
CA TYR A 16 6.66 8.45 -8.82
C TYR A 16 6.46 7.97 -10.27
N ALA A 17 7.47 7.37 -10.90
CA ALA A 17 7.34 6.68 -12.18
C ALA A 17 6.84 5.23 -12.04
N ALA A 18 6.71 4.72 -10.82
CA ALA A 18 6.25 3.36 -10.56
C ALA A 18 4.78 3.15 -11.03
N PRO A 19 4.42 1.93 -11.48
CA PRO A 19 3.04 1.59 -11.80
C PRO A 19 2.08 1.89 -10.62
N GLY A 20 1.00 2.61 -10.90
CA GLY A 20 0.02 3.02 -9.87
C GLY A 20 0.31 4.38 -9.23
N ALA A 21 1.56 4.85 -9.21
CA ALA A 21 1.89 6.18 -8.73
C ALA A 21 1.18 7.24 -9.59
N GLY A 22 0.63 8.28 -8.95
CA GLY A 22 -0.09 9.34 -9.68
C GLY A 22 -1.50 9.00 -10.16
N ARG A 23 -2.03 7.80 -9.91
CA ARG A 23 -3.42 7.43 -10.28
C ARG A 23 -4.46 8.36 -9.64
N TRP A 24 -4.19 8.89 -8.46
CA TRP A 24 -5.05 9.86 -7.78
C TRP A 24 -5.31 11.13 -8.60
N LEU A 25 -4.40 11.52 -9.50
CA LEU A 25 -4.58 12.65 -10.41
C LEU A 25 -5.64 12.41 -11.50
N GLN A 26 -5.99 11.15 -11.75
CA GLN A 26 -7.00 10.74 -12.73
C GLN A 26 -8.38 10.55 -12.07
N ALA A 27 -8.43 10.50 -10.73
CA ALA A 27 -9.67 10.32 -10.01
C ALA A 27 -10.56 11.55 -10.16
N THR A 28 -11.80 11.34 -10.65
CA THR A 28 -12.79 12.41 -10.69
C THR A 28 -13.22 12.76 -9.26
N PRO A 29 -13.05 14.02 -8.81
CA PRO A 29 -13.44 14.42 -7.46
C PRO A 29 -14.94 14.22 -7.23
N SER A 30 -15.29 13.60 -6.12
CA SER A 30 -16.67 13.34 -5.73
C SER A 30 -16.80 13.30 -4.21
N LYS A 31 -17.58 14.19 -3.64
CA LYS A 31 -17.89 14.20 -2.21
C LYS A 31 -18.70 12.97 -1.80
N THR A 32 -19.67 12.58 -2.60
CA THR A 32 -20.54 11.42 -2.34
C THR A 32 -19.76 10.10 -2.28
N LEU A 33 -18.70 9.98 -3.11
CA LEU A 33 -17.85 8.80 -3.15
C LEU A 33 -16.59 8.96 -2.31
N ASP A 34 -16.47 10.02 -1.52
CA ASP A 34 -15.29 10.36 -0.74
C ASP A 34 -13.99 10.34 -1.58
N LYS A 35 -14.08 10.88 -2.81
CA LYS A 35 -12.96 11.00 -3.76
C LYS A 35 -12.43 12.43 -3.88
N ASN A 36 -12.56 13.24 -2.85
CA ASN A 36 -12.04 14.61 -2.85
C ASN A 36 -10.97 14.80 -1.78
N LEU A 37 -9.99 15.62 -2.09
CA LEU A 37 -9.03 16.16 -1.14
C LEU A 37 -9.47 17.57 -0.76
N SER A 38 -9.18 17.99 0.47
CA SER A 38 -9.27 19.42 0.82
C SER A 38 -8.21 20.22 0.04
N ASN A 39 -8.35 21.53 -0.01
CA ASN A 39 -7.36 22.40 -0.66
C ASN A 39 -5.96 22.25 -0.04
N GLU A 40 -5.89 22.06 1.27
CA GLU A 40 -4.64 21.87 2.01
C GLU A 40 -4.04 20.50 1.70
N GLU A 41 -4.85 19.44 1.69
CA GLU A 41 -4.41 18.10 1.33
C GLU A 41 -3.92 18.06 -0.13
N LEU A 42 -4.65 18.66 -1.06
CA LEU A 42 -4.27 18.72 -2.47
C LEU A 42 -2.97 19.47 -2.67
N SER A 43 -2.83 20.67 -2.06
CA SER A 43 -1.61 21.47 -2.12
C SER A 43 -0.41 20.70 -1.56
N THR A 44 -0.58 20.05 -0.40
CA THR A 44 0.47 19.24 0.23
C THR A 44 0.85 18.04 -0.62
N ALA A 45 -0.14 17.34 -1.18
CA ALA A 45 0.08 16.20 -2.07
C ALA A 45 0.88 16.58 -3.32
N LEU A 46 0.53 17.70 -3.95
CA LEU A 46 1.27 18.22 -5.11
C LEU A 46 2.70 18.63 -4.73
N LYS A 47 2.91 19.29 -3.59
CA LYS A 47 4.24 19.62 -3.08
C LYS A 47 5.10 18.36 -2.88
N LEU A 48 4.55 17.33 -2.26
CA LEU A 48 5.23 16.04 -2.06
C LEU A 48 5.61 15.40 -3.40
N GLN A 49 4.71 15.39 -4.37
CA GLN A 49 4.96 14.81 -5.68
C GLN A 49 6.03 15.57 -6.46
N LEU A 50 5.97 16.90 -6.44
CA LEU A 50 6.96 17.76 -7.11
C LEU A 50 8.30 17.82 -6.37
N GLY A 51 8.33 17.40 -5.08
CA GLY A 51 9.52 17.44 -4.23
C GLY A 51 9.91 18.86 -3.81
N VAL A 52 8.94 19.75 -3.75
CA VAL A 52 9.12 21.08 -3.16
C VAL A 52 8.91 21.01 -1.66
N ASP A 53 9.33 22.04 -0.94
CA ASP A 53 9.24 22.08 0.50
C ASP A 53 7.78 22.15 0.97
N VAL A 54 7.41 21.31 1.92
CA VAL A 54 6.09 21.29 2.56
C VAL A 54 6.06 22.15 3.81
N TYR A 55 7.22 22.36 4.44
CA TYR A 55 7.43 23.27 5.59
C TYR A 55 8.40 24.37 5.20
N GLU A 56 8.38 25.50 5.91
CA GLU A 56 9.30 26.62 5.69
C GLU A 56 10.76 26.26 6.00
N GLY A 57 10.99 25.31 6.90
CA GLY A 57 12.31 24.82 7.28
C GLY A 57 12.23 23.48 7.98
N ASP A 58 13.39 22.94 8.31
CA ASP A 58 13.49 21.77 9.18
C ASP A 58 13.08 22.15 10.60
N GLY A 59 12.41 21.25 11.30
CA GLY A 59 11.92 21.49 12.65
C GLY A 59 11.97 20.21 13.48
N VAL A 60 11.23 20.20 14.57
CA VAL A 60 11.11 19.04 15.48
C VAL A 60 9.72 18.45 15.35
N CYS A 61 9.64 17.14 15.14
CA CYS A 61 8.38 16.41 15.10
C CYS A 61 7.68 16.46 16.46
N SER A 62 6.45 16.97 16.48
CA SER A 62 5.65 17.12 17.72
C SER A 62 5.26 15.78 18.36
N PHE A 63 5.39 14.65 17.64
CA PHE A 63 5.01 13.33 18.13
C PHE A 63 6.17 12.49 18.64
N CYS A 64 7.36 12.57 18.04
CA CYS A 64 8.50 11.73 18.40
C CYS A 64 9.77 12.50 18.78
N GLY A 65 9.80 13.84 18.65
CA GLY A 65 10.95 14.67 18.95
C GLY A 65 12.12 14.60 17.95
N ALA A 66 12.02 13.76 16.90
CA ALA A 66 13.04 13.68 15.87
C ALA A 66 12.98 14.87 14.91
N VAL A 67 14.06 15.09 14.15
CA VAL A 67 14.09 16.12 13.11
C VAL A 67 12.99 15.83 12.08
N SER A 68 12.13 16.82 11.85
CA SER A 68 11.11 16.83 10.80
C SER A 68 11.65 17.68 9.65
N ASP A 69 12.04 16.99 8.58
CA ASP A 69 12.63 17.63 7.41
C ASP A 69 11.58 18.42 6.61
N ARG A 70 12.01 19.53 5.99
CA ARG A 70 11.15 20.41 5.20
C ARG A 70 10.47 19.72 4.01
N LYS A 71 10.99 18.58 3.52
CA LYS A 71 10.41 17.78 2.44
C LYS A 71 9.31 16.83 2.93
N GLY A 72 9.10 16.71 4.27
CA GLY A 72 8.08 15.83 4.85
C GLY A 72 8.39 14.34 4.73
N VAL A 73 9.65 13.95 4.54
CA VAL A 73 10.06 12.53 4.48
C VAL A 73 9.84 11.89 5.85
N HIS A 74 10.29 12.56 6.93
CA HIS A 74 10.04 12.09 8.29
C HIS A 74 8.55 11.96 8.58
N ALA A 75 7.74 12.96 8.23
CA ALA A 75 6.30 12.95 8.50
C ALA A 75 5.59 11.72 7.92
N ARG A 76 6.00 11.26 6.73
CA ARG A 76 5.46 10.06 6.08
C ARG A 76 5.98 8.74 6.64
N SER A 77 7.06 8.78 7.43
CA SER A 77 7.74 7.58 7.98
C SER A 77 7.60 7.48 9.50
N CYS A 78 7.15 8.54 10.17
CA CYS A 78 7.05 8.59 11.62
C CYS A 78 6.03 7.56 12.12
N THR A 79 6.46 6.69 13.02
CA THR A 79 5.61 5.64 13.62
C THR A 79 4.78 6.14 14.81
N CYS A 80 5.09 7.35 15.32
CA CYS A 80 4.34 7.99 16.40
C CYS A 80 3.14 8.76 15.85
N GLY A 81 2.04 8.82 16.62
CA GLY A 81 0.85 9.60 16.26
C GLY A 81 -0.19 8.86 15.42
N GLY A 82 0.00 7.57 15.13
CA GLY A 82 -1.01 6.70 14.51
C GLY A 82 -1.19 6.82 13.00
N ASP A 83 -0.47 7.74 12.30
CA ASP A 83 -0.67 7.95 10.85
C ASP A 83 -0.28 6.74 10.00
N THR A 84 0.71 5.96 10.43
CA THR A 84 1.09 4.72 9.74
C THR A 84 0.00 3.67 9.83
N GLU A 85 -0.67 3.56 10.98
CA GLU A 85 -1.79 2.66 11.20
C GLU A 85 -3.04 3.13 10.42
N GLN A 86 -3.37 4.42 10.49
CA GLN A 86 -4.49 4.98 9.73
C GLN A 86 -4.32 4.75 8.22
N ARG A 87 -3.11 4.96 7.69
CA ARG A 87 -2.80 4.70 6.29
C ARG A 87 -2.93 3.22 5.93
N HIS A 88 -2.44 2.32 6.79
CA HIS A 88 -2.61 0.88 6.64
C HIS A 88 -4.10 0.51 6.60
N ASN A 89 -4.87 0.97 7.59
CA ASN A 89 -6.29 0.69 7.71
C ASN A 89 -7.08 1.21 6.49
N ALA A 90 -6.76 2.40 5.98
CA ALA A 90 -7.41 2.94 4.79
C ALA A 90 -7.24 2.03 3.55
N GLN A 91 -6.05 1.45 3.33
CA GLN A 91 -5.80 0.52 2.23
C GLN A 91 -6.56 -0.80 2.42
N ARG A 92 -6.50 -1.37 3.64
CA ARG A 92 -7.25 -2.55 4.03
C ARG A 92 -8.75 -2.37 3.79
N ASP A 93 -9.32 -1.28 4.33
CA ASP A 93 -10.75 -1.02 4.30
C ASP A 93 -11.26 -0.75 2.86
N ALA A 94 -10.48 -0.01 2.06
CA ALA A 94 -10.78 0.19 0.64
C ALA A 94 -10.83 -1.15 -0.11
N THR A 95 -9.82 -2.00 0.07
CA THR A 95 -9.79 -3.31 -0.59
C THR A 95 -10.90 -4.23 -0.07
N TYR A 96 -11.16 -4.22 1.24
CA TYR A 96 -12.27 -4.97 1.84
C TYR A 96 -13.63 -4.57 1.23
N ALA A 97 -13.86 -3.27 1.05
CA ALA A 97 -15.09 -2.77 0.42
C ALA A 97 -15.23 -3.31 -1.01
N PHE A 98 -14.15 -3.36 -1.78
CA PHE A 98 -14.15 -3.97 -3.12
C PHE A 98 -14.39 -5.48 -3.07
N CYS A 99 -13.78 -6.20 -2.15
CA CYS A 99 -14.07 -7.62 -1.95
C CYS A 99 -15.54 -7.89 -1.63
N ARG A 100 -16.17 -7.03 -0.83
CA ARG A 100 -17.60 -7.11 -0.50
C ARG A 100 -18.48 -6.88 -1.74
N ARG A 101 -18.18 -5.85 -2.52
CA ARG A 101 -18.86 -5.55 -3.79
C ARG A 101 -18.75 -6.68 -4.79
N GLY A 102 -17.58 -7.33 -4.86
CA GLY A 102 -17.33 -8.51 -5.69
C GLY A 102 -17.88 -9.84 -5.14
N ASN A 103 -18.69 -9.82 -4.07
CA ASN A 103 -19.27 -11.02 -3.42
C ASN A 103 -18.22 -12.06 -2.97
N LEU A 104 -17.01 -11.62 -2.63
CA LEU A 104 -15.88 -12.50 -2.29
C LEU A 104 -15.91 -13.01 -0.84
N ARG A 105 -17.01 -12.85 -0.11
CA ARG A 105 -17.19 -13.31 1.29
C ARG A 105 -16.02 -12.89 2.18
N ALA A 106 -15.61 -11.62 2.06
CA ALA A 106 -14.48 -11.08 2.81
C ALA A 106 -14.82 -10.83 4.28
N ARG A 107 -13.82 -11.01 5.15
CA ARG A 107 -13.86 -10.73 6.59
C ARG A 107 -12.59 -9.97 6.98
N LEU A 108 -12.72 -9.04 7.95
CA LEU A 108 -11.60 -8.28 8.48
C LEU A 108 -10.99 -8.99 9.68
N GLU A 109 -9.67 -8.93 9.81
CA GLU A 109 -8.88 -9.22 11.00
C GLU A 109 -9.29 -10.53 11.72
N VAL A 110 -9.39 -11.62 10.96
CA VAL A 110 -9.81 -12.91 11.51
C VAL A 110 -8.68 -13.52 12.36
N GLU A 111 -8.97 -13.72 13.63
CA GLU A 111 -8.05 -14.37 14.57
C GLU A 111 -8.09 -15.90 14.46
N GLY A 112 -7.03 -16.55 14.94
CA GLY A 112 -6.98 -18.00 15.08
C GLY A 112 -6.88 -18.78 13.77
N LEU A 113 -6.57 -18.13 12.65
CA LEU A 113 -6.45 -18.83 11.36
C LEU A 113 -5.30 -19.84 11.31
N LEU A 114 -4.27 -19.65 12.12
CA LEU A 114 -3.07 -20.48 12.21
C LEU A 114 -2.89 -21.07 13.63
N ALA A 115 -3.94 -21.07 14.44
CA ALA A 115 -3.89 -21.61 15.79
C ALA A 115 -3.66 -23.12 15.76
N GLU A 116 -2.69 -23.61 16.53
CA GLU A 116 -2.57 -25.02 16.83
C GLU A 116 -3.67 -25.45 17.82
N PRO A 117 -4.17 -26.70 17.72
CA PRO A 117 -5.17 -27.18 18.66
C PRO A 117 -4.69 -27.02 20.12
N GLY A 118 -5.39 -26.20 20.90
CA GLY A 118 -5.09 -25.96 22.32
C GLY A 118 -4.19 -24.76 22.63
N ALA A 119 -3.66 -24.06 21.63
CA ALA A 119 -2.95 -22.80 21.85
C ALA A 119 -3.80 -21.63 21.36
N PRO A 120 -4.16 -20.67 22.23
CA PRO A 120 -4.80 -19.44 21.78
C PRO A 120 -3.75 -18.60 21.04
N ASP A 121 -3.68 -18.76 19.71
CA ASP A 121 -2.89 -17.88 18.87
C ASP A 121 -3.75 -16.66 18.49
N GLY A 122 -3.63 -15.58 19.24
CA GLY A 122 -4.25 -14.29 18.94
C GLY A 122 -3.63 -13.58 17.73
N ARG A 123 -2.74 -14.24 16.99
CA ARG A 123 -2.14 -13.67 15.81
C ARG A 123 -3.15 -13.60 14.68
N ARG A 124 -3.19 -12.44 14.07
CA ARG A 124 -3.98 -12.16 12.87
C ARG A 124 -3.06 -12.29 11.66
N PRO A 125 -3.03 -13.43 10.96
CA PRO A 125 -2.15 -13.62 9.82
C PRO A 125 -2.58 -12.82 8.58
N ALA A 126 -3.75 -12.19 8.63
CA ALA A 126 -4.31 -11.44 7.54
C ALA A 126 -5.16 -10.26 8.01
N ASP A 127 -5.02 -9.14 7.34
CA ASP A 127 -5.89 -7.98 7.50
C ASP A 127 -7.27 -8.22 6.86
N VAL A 128 -7.29 -8.90 5.70
CA VAL A 128 -8.51 -9.31 4.99
C VAL A 128 -8.43 -10.80 4.66
N LEU A 129 -9.41 -11.57 5.13
CA LEU A 129 -9.64 -12.95 4.71
C LEU A 129 -10.73 -13.00 3.66
N VAL A 130 -10.42 -13.50 2.48
CA VAL A 130 -11.38 -13.79 1.40
C VAL A 130 -11.69 -15.28 1.40
N CYS A 131 -12.99 -15.63 1.46
CA CYS A 131 -13.49 -17.00 1.49
C CYS A 131 -14.21 -17.37 0.20
N ALA A 132 -13.66 -16.98 -0.94
CA ALA A 132 -14.15 -17.30 -2.28
C ALA A 132 -12.96 -17.49 -3.22
N GLU A 133 -13.19 -18.15 -4.35
CA GLU A 133 -12.19 -18.25 -5.40
C GLU A 133 -11.91 -16.87 -6.01
N LEU A 134 -10.63 -16.54 -6.17
CA LEU A 134 -10.17 -15.31 -6.80
C LEU A 134 -9.75 -15.62 -8.25
N GLY A 135 -10.73 -15.69 -9.14
CA GLY A 135 -10.50 -15.91 -10.57
C GLY A 135 -10.19 -17.37 -10.95
N PRO A 136 -9.84 -17.62 -12.21
CA PRO A 136 -9.53 -18.96 -12.69
C PRO A 136 -8.30 -19.53 -11.96
N PRO A 137 -8.26 -20.85 -11.73
CA PRO A 137 -7.16 -21.50 -11.06
C PRO A 137 -5.84 -21.24 -11.82
N THR A 138 -4.77 -20.99 -11.07
CA THR A 138 -3.41 -20.93 -11.62
C THR A 138 -2.99 -22.28 -12.21
N ALA A 139 -1.90 -22.32 -12.98
CA ALA A 139 -1.39 -23.58 -13.52
C ALA A 139 -1.14 -24.63 -12.41
N ALA A 140 -0.56 -24.21 -11.27
CA ALA A 140 -0.33 -25.08 -10.11
C ALA A 140 -1.63 -25.59 -9.45
N GLU A 141 -2.69 -24.80 -9.49
CA GLU A 141 -4.02 -25.19 -8.97
C GLU A 141 -4.74 -26.16 -9.91
N ARG A 142 -4.37 -26.21 -11.19
CA ARG A 142 -4.90 -27.17 -12.18
C ARG A 142 -4.26 -28.55 -12.11
N ASP A 143 -3.02 -28.65 -11.61
CA ASP A 143 -2.25 -29.90 -11.52
C ASP A 143 -2.59 -30.77 -10.29
N GLY A 144 -3.82 -30.67 -9.76
CA GLY A 144 -4.31 -31.54 -8.69
C GLY A 144 -4.18 -30.98 -7.28
N ALA A 145 -3.59 -29.83 -7.07
CA ALA A 145 -3.71 -29.10 -5.82
C ALA A 145 -5.14 -28.56 -5.72
N ARG A 146 -5.83 -28.83 -4.60
CA ARG A 146 -7.15 -28.24 -4.34
C ARG A 146 -7.06 -26.71 -4.46
N PRO A 147 -7.95 -26.04 -5.23
CA PRO A 147 -7.96 -24.60 -5.30
C PRO A 147 -8.08 -24.02 -3.89
N ALA A 148 -7.23 -23.07 -3.57
CA ALA A 148 -7.28 -22.40 -2.27
C ALA A 148 -8.61 -21.65 -2.16
N ARG A 149 -9.51 -22.13 -1.32
CA ARG A 149 -10.83 -21.48 -1.07
C ARG A 149 -10.74 -20.30 -0.12
N ARG A 150 -9.57 -20.08 0.47
CA ARG A 150 -9.31 -18.99 1.42
C ARG A 150 -8.03 -18.26 1.04
N HIS A 151 -8.10 -16.93 1.02
CA HIS A 151 -6.99 -16.06 0.72
C HIS A 151 -6.79 -15.08 1.87
N ALA A 152 -5.65 -15.15 2.52
CA ALA A 152 -5.22 -14.22 3.56
C ALA A 152 -4.44 -13.08 2.91
N ILE A 153 -4.91 -11.85 3.05
CA ILE A 153 -4.31 -10.66 2.44
C ILE A 153 -3.78 -9.78 3.58
N ASP A 154 -2.47 -9.54 3.57
CA ASP A 154 -1.76 -8.65 4.48
C ASP A 154 -1.33 -7.38 3.75
N PHE A 155 -1.56 -6.21 4.35
CA PHE A 155 -1.26 -4.92 3.76
C PHE A 155 -0.02 -4.29 4.36
N LYS A 156 0.79 -3.68 3.51
CA LYS A 156 1.89 -2.85 3.97
C LYS A 156 2.12 -1.65 3.08
N VAL A 157 2.28 -0.50 3.71
CA VAL A 157 2.74 0.71 3.03
C VAL A 157 4.18 0.98 3.44
N VAL A 158 5.08 1.02 2.47
CA VAL A 158 6.50 1.32 2.66
C VAL A 158 6.82 2.71 2.10
N ASN A 159 7.78 3.41 2.71
CA ASN A 159 8.25 4.68 2.18
C ASN A 159 9.52 4.46 1.34
N PRO A 160 9.46 4.58 -0.01
CA PRO A 160 10.61 4.36 -0.88
C PRO A 160 11.68 5.46 -0.74
N LEU A 161 11.32 6.61 -0.14
CA LEU A 161 12.22 7.75 0.09
C LEU A 161 12.86 7.73 1.49
N GLY A 162 12.49 6.78 2.35
CA GLY A 162 13.06 6.63 3.69
C GLY A 162 14.52 6.20 3.66
N VAL A 163 15.33 6.83 4.50
CA VAL A 163 16.82 6.69 4.55
C VAL A 163 17.31 5.30 4.96
N SER A 164 16.43 4.37 5.40
CA SER A 164 16.86 3.27 6.24
C SER A 164 17.44 2.03 5.54
N ARG A 165 17.28 1.84 4.23
CA ARG A 165 17.85 0.67 3.55
C ARG A 165 18.92 1.00 2.51
N ALA A 166 18.71 1.97 1.65
CA ALA A 166 19.66 2.34 0.61
C ALA A 166 21.01 2.88 1.15
N SER A 167 21.04 3.39 2.39
CA SER A 167 22.26 3.87 3.04
C SER A 167 23.05 2.76 3.76
N ARG A 168 22.49 1.57 3.94
CA ARG A 168 23.17 0.45 4.63
C ARG A 168 23.87 -0.49 3.66
N GLU A 169 23.44 -0.54 2.42
CA GLU A 169 24.04 -1.37 1.38
C GLU A 169 24.83 -0.46 0.42
N GLY A 170 25.99 -0.01 0.86
CA GLY A 170 26.91 0.90 0.16
C GLY A 170 27.32 0.48 -1.23
N GLY A 171 26.38 0.41 -2.15
CA GLY A 171 26.58 0.13 -3.56
C GLY A 171 25.84 1.15 -4.40
N GLY A 172 26.54 1.85 -5.29
CA GLY A 172 26.00 2.85 -6.22
C GLY A 172 25.04 2.29 -7.28
N ALA A 173 24.20 1.33 -6.93
CA ALA A 173 23.14 0.81 -7.78
C ALA A 173 22.09 1.90 -8.03
N ARG A 174 21.64 1.99 -9.27
CA ARG A 174 20.58 2.92 -9.67
C ARG A 174 19.27 2.47 -9.01
N PRO A 175 18.49 3.37 -8.35
CA PRO A 175 17.23 2.99 -7.76
C PRO A 175 16.25 2.47 -8.82
N GLU A 176 15.52 1.41 -8.48
CA GLU A 176 14.49 0.83 -9.34
C GLU A 176 13.09 1.12 -8.81
N PRO A 177 12.09 1.27 -9.70
CA PRO A 177 10.71 1.39 -9.27
C PRO A 177 10.26 0.16 -8.47
N LEU A 178 9.51 0.36 -7.38
CA LEU A 178 8.93 -0.69 -6.52
C LEU A 178 9.95 -1.57 -5.78
N GLU A 179 11.23 -1.20 -5.74
CA GLU A 179 12.27 -1.97 -5.06
C GLU A 179 11.92 -2.19 -3.57
N ALA A 180 11.49 -1.13 -2.88
CA ALA A 180 11.14 -1.20 -1.46
C ALA A 180 9.89 -2.09 -1.22
N ALA A 181 8.88 -1.98 -2.07
CA ALA A 181 7.67 -2.80 -1.97
C ALA A 181 7.95 -4.27 -2.25
N ARG A 182 8.75 -4.59 -3.29
CA ARG A 182 9.14 -5.96 -3.63
C ARG A 182 9.99 -6.61 -2.54
N ALA A 183 10.96 -5.88 -1.97
CA ALA A 183 11.80 -6.37 -0.88
C ALA A 183 10.97 -6.70 0.36
N TYR A 184 10.03 -5.83 0.72
CA TYR A 184 9.13 -6.09 1.84
C TYR A 184 8.24 -7.30 1.58
N ALA A 185 7.61 -7.39 0.40
CA ALA A 185 6.72 -8.51 0.05
C ALA A 185 7.45 -9.86 0.14
N ALA A 186 8.67 -9.94 -0.37
CA ALA A 186 9.48 -11.15 -0.30
C ALA A 186 9.79 -11.56 1.15
N GLU A 187 10.18 -10.61 2.02
CA GLU A 187 10.48 -10.86 3.44
C GLU A 187 9.23 -11.31 4.21
N ALA A 188 8.10 -10.61 4.03
CA ALA A 188 6.84 -10.92 4.72
C ALA A 188 6.32 -12.31 4.31
N LYS A 189 6.42 -12.65 3.04
CA LYS A 189 6.01 -13.95 2.50
C LYS A 189 6.82 -15.09 3.10
N GLY A 190 8.13 -14.93 3.23
CA GLY A 190 9.02 -15.93 3.86
C GLY A 190 8.64 -16.30 5.31
N ARG A 191 7.95 -15.41 6.02
CA ARG A 191 7.58 -15.61 7.42
C ARG A 191 6.29 -16.41 7.63
N LEU A 192 5.28 -16.25 6.76
CA LEU A 192 3.93 -16.73 6.99
C LEU A 192 3.38 -17.65 5.90
N ALA A 193 3.90 -17.59 4.67
CA ALA A 193 3.32 -18.29 3.54
C ALA A 193 3.22 -19.81 3.75
N ALA A 194 4.29 -20.46 4.23
CA ALA A 194 4.29 -21.91 4.45
C ALA A 194 3.24 -22.35 5.47
N ARG A 195 3.14 -21.64 6.60
CA ARG A 195 2.14 -21.94 7.64
C ARG A 195 0.71 -21.74 7.15
N CYS A 196 0.46 -20.71 6.34
CA CYS A 196 -0.84 -20.48 5.72
C CYS A 196 -1.17 -21.62 4.74
N GLU A 197 -0.21 -22.04 3.94
CA GLU A 197 -0.40 -23.10 2.95
C GLU A 197 -0.72 -24.46 3.61
N GLU A 198 -0.03 -24.79 4.71
CA GLU A 198 -0.36 -25.95 5.55
C GLU A 198 -1.79 -25.90 6.09
N ALA A 199 -2.30 -24.71 6.41
CA ALA A 199 -3.68 -24.48 6.84
C ALA A 199 -4.70 -24.40 5.67
N GLY A 200 -4.27 -24.64 4.42
CA GLY A 200 -5.11 -24.52 3.21
C GLY A 200 -5.53 -23.08 2.91
N ILE A 201 -4.69 -22.11 3.26
CA ILE A 201 -4.90 -20.68 3.06
C ILE A 201 -3.78 -20.16 2.15
N ARG A 202 -4.12 -19.46 1.08
CA ARG A 202 -3.11 -18.76 0.28
C ARG A 202 -2.81 -17.40 0.89
N TYR A 203 -1.56 -17.17 1.25
CA TYR A 203 -1.09 -15.92 1.81
C TYR A 203 -0.63 -14.95 0.72
N HIS A 204 -1.13 -13.72 0.76
CA HIS A 204 -0.80 -12.65 -0.15
C HIS A 204 -0.30 -11.43 0.61
N VAL A 205 0.72 -10.78 0.08
CA VAL A 205 1.20 -9.49 0.60
C VAL A 205 0.88 -8.40 -0.41
N VAL A 206 0.04 -7.45 -0.01
CA VAL A 206 -0.24 -6.23 -0.78
C VAL A 206 0.69 -5.14 -0.29
N ALA A 207 1.89 -5.09 -0.86
CA ALA A 207 2.86 -4.04 -0.59
C ALA A 207 2.64 -2.85 -1.52
N LEU A 208 2.50 -1.68 -0.90
CA LEU A 208 2.28 -0.39 -1.56
C LEU A 208 3.40 0.57 -1.19
N GLU A 209 3.81 1.42 -2.11
CA GLU A 209 4.70 2.53 -1.79
C GLU A 209 3.90 3.78 -1.41
N ALA A 210 4.39 4.55 -0.44
CA ALA A 210 3.75 5.79 0.00
C ALA A 210 3.64 6.86 -1.10
N THR A 211 4.27 6.64 -2.24
CA THR A 211 4.18 7.43 -3.48
C THR A 211 3.05 6.98 -4.41
N GLY A 212 2.34 5.90 -4.05
CA GLY A 212 1.24 5.35 -4.84
C GLY A 212 1.61 4.13 -5.69
N GLY A 213 2.88 3.72 -5.71
CA GLY A 213 3.30 2.51 -6.42
C GLY A 213 2.72 1.25 -5.80
N VAL A 214 2.27 0.30 -6.63
CA VAL A 214 1.73 -1.00 -6.22
C VAL A 214 2.72 -2.08 -6.64
N GLU A 215 3.12 -2.95 -5.72
CA GLU A 215 3.99 -4.09 -6.02
C GLU A 215 3.39 -4.89 -7.19
N ASP A 216 4.20 -5.15 -8.22
CA ASP A 216 3.72 -5.57 -9.55
C ASP A 216 3.68 -7.08 -9.76
N ARG A 217 4.37 -7.88 -8.96
CA ARG A 217 4.50 -9.34 -9.14
C ARG A 217 3.35 -10.11 -8.51
N GLU A 218 2.83 -9.65 -7.38
CA GLU A 218 1.77 -10.34 -6.64
C GLU A 218 0.61 -9.42 -6.28
N ALA A 219 0.87 -8.23 -5.72
CA ALA A 219 -0.17 -7.32 -5.25
C ALA A 219 -1.05 -6.83 -6.41
N LEU A 220 -0.46 -6.33 -7.48
CA LEU A 220 -1.21 -5.82 -8.62
C LEU A 220 -2.06 -6.91 -9.31
N PRO A 221 -1.54 -8.12 -9.61
CA PRO A 221 -2.37 -9.23 -10.11
C PRO A 221 -3.52 -9.62 -9.18
N LEU A 222 -3.30 -9.63 -7.85
CA LEU A 222 -4.35 -9.92 -6.88
C LEU A 222 -5.45 -8.85 -6.91
N LEU A 223 -5.08 -7.57 -6.86
CA LEU A 223 -6.02 -6.46 -6.94
C LEU A 223 -6.83 -6.49 -8.25
N HIS A 224 -6.20 -6.87 -9.35
CA HIS A 224 -6.89 -7.04 -10.63
C HIS A 224 -7.93 -8.18 -10.60
N ARG A 225 -7.67 -9.26 -9.86
CA ARG A 225 -8.65 -10.34 -9.68
C ARG A 225 -9.82 -9.90 -8.80
N ILE A 226 -9.56 -9.15 -7.74
CA ILE A 226 -10.62 -8.53 -6.91
C ILE A 226 -11.48 -7.60 -7.77
N ALA A 227 -10.86 -6.73 -8.57
CA ALA A 227 -11.59 -5.84 -9.47
C ALA A 227 -12.41 -6.59 -10.53
N ALA A 228 -11.91 -7.70 -11.06
CA ALA A 228 -12.66 -8.53 -12.00
C ALA A 228 -13.90 -9.17 -11.34
N ALA A 229 -13.82 -9.56 -10.08
CA ALA A 229 -14.99 -10.03 -9.33
C ALA A 229 -16.04 -8.93 -9.15
N VAL A 230 -15.60 -7.68 -8.87
CA VAL A 230 -16.50 -6.51 -8.82
C VAL A 230 -17.17 -6.27 -10.17
N ALA A 231 -16.39 -6.31 -11.26
CA ALA A 231 -16.90 -6.13 -12.61
C ALA A 231 -18.01 -7.14 -12.95
N ALA A 232 -17.78 -8.41 -12.60
CA ALA A 232 -18.75 -9.48 -12.79
C ALA A 232 -20.01 -9.32 -11.93
N ALA A 233 -19.88 -8.85 -10.68
CA ALA A 233 -21.00 -8.67 -9.76
C ALA A 233 -21.86 -7.45 -10.08
N GLU A 234 -21.29 -6.41 -10.70
CA GLU A 234 -21.94 -5.13 -10.99
C GLU A 234 -22.21 -4.93 -12.50
N ASP A 235 -21.97 -5.93 -13.34
CA ASP A 235 -22.10 -5.87 -14.79
C ASP A 235 -21.36 -4.69 -15.42
N LYS A 236 -20.07 -4.56 -15.06
CA LYS A 236 -19.18 -3.48 -15.52
C LYS A 236 -18.04 -4.02 -16.39
N GLU A 237 -17.43 -3.11 -17.15
CA GLU A 237 -16.15 -3.39 -17.79
C GLU A 237 -15.04 -3.63 -16.75
N VAL A 238 -14.26 -4.71 -16.92
CA VAL A 238 -13.16 -5.06 -16.03
C VAL A 238 -12.11 -3.96 -15.93
N ALA A 239 -11.86 -3.26 -17.04
CA ALA A 239 -10.92 -2.13 -17.08
C ALA A 239 -11.38 -0.98 -16.18
N ALA A 240 -12.68 -0.68 -16.18
CA ALA A 240 -13.27 0.36 -15.32
C ALA A 240 -13.16 0.00 -13.83
N ALA A 241 -13.48 -1.24 -13.46
CA ALA A 241 -13.36 -1.71 -12.07
C ALA A 241 -11.89 -1.71 -11.58
N LYS A 242 -10.92 -2.08 -12.44
CA LYS A 242 -9.49 -1.98 -12.14
C LYS A 242 -9.05 -0.53 -11.91
N ALA A 243 -9.47 0.37 -12.79
CA ALA A 243 -9.17 1.80 -12.64
C ALA A 243 -9.74 2.34 -11.33
N GLU A 244 -11.01 2.05 -11.04
CA GLU A 244 -11.69 2.49 -9.82
C GLU A 244 -10.98 2.04 -8.54
N LEU A 245 -10.56 0.76 -8.46
CA LEU A 245 -9.83 0.24 -7.31
C LEU A 245 -8.47 0.93 -7.13
N LEU A 246 -7.68 1.03 -8.21
CA LEU A 246 -6.35 1.63 -8.14
C LEU A 246 -6.40 3.14 -7.86
N GLU A 247 -7.40 3.85 -8.40
CA GLU A 247 -7.65 5.25 -8.07
C GLU A 247 -7.98 5.41 -6.58
N ARG A 248 -8.87 4.56 -6.04
CA ARG A 248 -9.24 4.60 -4.63
C ARG A 248 -8.02 4.37 -3.73
N LEU A 249 -7.23 3.33 -3.97
CA LEU A 249 -6.02 3.03 -3.19
C LEU A 249 -5.00 4.17 -3.28
N SER A 250 -4.76 4.70 -4.48
CA SER A 250 -3.84 5.81 -4.69
C SER A 250 -4.30 7.09 -3.97
N LEU A 251 -5.60 7.39 -4.01
CA LEU A 251 -6.17 8.56 -3.32
C LEU A 251 -6.02 8.45 -1.80
N GLU A 252 -6.28 7.27 -1.21
CA GLU A 252 -6.10 7.05 0.22
C GLU A 252 -4.64 7.18 0.66
N LEU A 253 -3.69 6.71 -0.16
CA LEU A 253 -2.26 6.88 0.11
C LEU A 253 -1.87 8.35 0.15
N VAL A 254 -2.31 9.11 -0.84
CA VAL A 254 -2.00 10.53 -0.98
C VAL A 254 -2.66 11.35 0.13
N ARG A 255 -3.93 11.09 0.44
CA ARG A 255 -4.66 11.72 1.55
C ARG A 255 -3.95 11.50 2.88
N SER A 256 -3.64 10.23 3.19
CA SER A 256 -2.94 9.88 4.43
C SER A 256 -1.55 10.52 4.52
N ALA A 257 -0.82 10.59 3.40
CA ALA A 257 0.49 11.25 3.37
C ALA A 257 0.37 12.77 3.62
N ALA A 258 -0.60 13.42 2.99
CA ALA A 258 -0.86 14.86 3.18
C ALA A 258 -1.28 15.15 4.62
N GLN A 259 -2.18 14.37 5.19
CA GLN A 259 -2.63 14.51 6.58
C GLN A 259 -1.49 14.31 7.58
N ALA A 260 -0.61 13.32 7.36
CA ALA A 260 0.56 13.11 8.21
C ALA A 260 1.50 14.31 8.21
N VAL A 261 1.68 14.99 7.07
CA VAL A 261 2.46 16.22 6.94
C VAL A 261 1.76 17.38 7.65
N LEU A 262 0.47 17.61 7.38
CA LEU A 262 -0.29 18.73 7.96
C LEU A 262 -0.36 18.65 9.49
N ARG A 263 -0.52 17.45 10.05
CA ARG A 263 -0.54 17.25 11.51
C ARG A 263 0.81 17.50 12.20
N ARG A 264 1.92 17.45 11.45
CA ARG A 264 3.28 17.65 11.94
C ARG A 264 3.88 19.00 11.53
N ALA A 265 3.08 19.88 10.94
CA ALA A 265 3.54 21.23 10.64
C ALA A 265 4.12 21.85 11.93
N PRO A 266 5.34 22.39 11.90
CA PRO A 266 5.93 23.06 13.05
C PRO A 266 4.97 24.15 13.52
N LYS A 267 4.65 24.15 14.80
CA LYS A 267 3.93 25.28 15.39
C LYS A 267 4.89 26.46 15.40
N THR A 268 4.52 27.49 14.67
CA THR A 268 5.19 28.81 14.72
C THR A 268 5.06 29.43 16.10
#